data_be8cd1a179e1bc669c0fd597f8af187a
#
_entry.id   be8cd1a179e1bc669c0fd597f8af187a
#
_cell.length_a   1.000
_cell.length_b   1.000
_cell.length_c   1.000
_cell.angle_alpha   90.00
_cell.angle_beta   90.00
_cell.angle_gamma   90.00
#
_symmetry.space_group_name_H-M   'P 1'
#
loop_
_entity.id
_entity.type
_entity.pdbx_description
1 polymer ?
#
loop_
_entity_poly.entity_id
_entity_poly.type
_entity_poly.pdbx_seq_one_letter_code
_entity_poly.pdbx_strand_id
1 'polypeptide(L)'
;MDGNGNFNGLVFATVSVPISGWWGGKHTICKAKIQQQQAENDRQDAYEKLSVDIQTAWNNLNEAYAQIEIARASLASAEENLRMQRIFHRAGTTTLTDLLDAVTLFTQSSCGLIDACATYQIRIAEYRRKT
;
A
#
# COMPACT_ATOMS: atom_id res chain seq x y z
N MET A 1 -54.65 22.10 79.55
CA MET A 1 -53.69 21.02 79.40
C MET A 1 -53.26 21.06 77.92
N ASP A 2 -52.40 21.91 77.69
CA ASP A 2 -50.97 21.94 77.43
C ASP A 2 -50.55 20.93 76.37
N GLY A 3 -50.26 21.41 75.20
CA GLY A 3 -49.64 20.72 74.07
C GLY A 3 -48.85 21.73 73.27
N ASN A 4 -47.71 22.17 73.87
CA ASN A 4 -46.73 23.04 73.24
C ASN A 4 -45.95 22.27 72.25
N GLY A 5 -46.29 22.36 70.97
CA GLY A 5 -45.52 21.80 69.90
C GLY A 5 -44.55 22.80 69.27
N ASN A 6 -43.32 22.82 69.78
CA ASN A 6 -42.24 23.55 69.18
C ASN A 6 -41.90 22.98 67.82
N PHE A 7 -42.31 23.69 66.79
CA PHE A 7 -41.87 23.37 65.39
C PHE A 7 -40.58 24.15 65.13
N ASN A 8 -39.43 23.55 65.48
CA ASN A 8 -38.12 24.04 65.05
C ASN A 8 -37.82 23.42 63.65
N GLY A 9 -38.44 23.99 62.63
CA GLY A 9 -38.06 23.68 61.24
C GLY A 9 -36.87 24.50 60.81
N LEU A 10 -35.65 23.93 60.97
CA LEU A 10 -34.45 24.50 60.41
C LEU A 10 -34.38 24.07 58.91
N VAL A 11 -34.74 24.99 58.03
CA VAL A 11 -34.59 24.77 56.58
C VAL A 11 -33.19 25.18 56.15
N PHE A 12 -32.30 24.24 55.98
CA PHE A 12 -31.01 24.47 55.34
C PHE A 12 -31.17 24.41 53.82
N ALA A 13 -31.19 25.56 53.16
CA ALA A 13 -31.04 25.62 51.69
C ALA A 13 -29.52 25.62 51.37
N THR A 14 -28.97 24.47 51.08
CA THR A 14 -27.59 24.36 50.62
C THR A 14 -27.56 24.69 49.11
N VAL A 15 -27.17 25.92 48.77
CA VAL A 15 -26.89 26.31 47.39
C VAL A 15 -25.48 25.79 47.05
N SER A 16 -25.41 24.60 46.48
CA SER A 16 -24.17 24.08 45.93
C SER A 16 -23.95 24.71 44.56
N VAL A 17 -23.13 25.74 44.47
CA VAL A 17 -22.67 26.28 43.20
C VAL A 17 -21.43 25.51 42.79
N PRO A 18 -21.47 24.68 41.72
CA PRO A 18 -20.29 23.98 41.26
C PRO A 18 -19.35 24.92 40.50
N ILE A 19 -18.49 25.60 41.28
CA ILE A 19 -17.49 26.53 40.73
C ILE A 19 -16.44 25.77 39.88
N SER A 20 -16.32 24.47 40.09
CA SER A 20 -15.41 23.59 39.32
C SER A 20 -15.82 23.34 37.85
N GLY A 21 -17.12 23.50 37.52
CA GLY A 21 -17.63 23.30 36.16
C GLY A 21 -17.20 24.40 35.19
N TRP A 22 -16.89 25.59 35.65
CA TRP A 22 -16.50 26.68 34.75
C TRP A 22 -15.03 26.60 34.30
N TRP A 23 -14.16 25.99 35.07
CA TRP A 23 -12.76 25.74 34.71
C TRP A 23 -12.63 24.45 33.86
N GLY A 24 -13.48 23.45 34.08
CA GLY A 24 -13.52 22.21 33.27
C GLY A 24 -14.02 22.42 31.86
N GLY A 25 -14.94 23.36 31.62
CA GLY A 25 -15.51 23.65 30.31
C GLY A 25 -14.48 24.13 29.27
N LYS A 26 -13.52 24.95 29.68
CA LYS A 26 -12.47 25.44 28.78
C LYS A 26 -11.51 24.31 28.32
N HIS A 27 -11.18 23.37 29.18
CA HIS A 27 -10.33 22.21 28.84
C HIS A 27 -11.05 21.23 27.94
N THR A 28 -12.36 21.04 28.12
CA THR A 28 -13.18 20.15 27.26
C THR A 28 -13.33 20.72 25.86
N ILE A 29 -13.56 22.03 25.73
CA ILE A 29 -13.65 22.71 24.42
C ILE A 29 -12.30 22.69 23.70
N CYS A 30 -11.20 22.92 24.43
CA CYS A 30 -9.86 22.87 23.87
C CYS A 30 -9.51 21.46 23.40
N LYS A 31 -9.85 20.42 24.18
CA LYS A 31 -9.68 19.01 23.82
C LYS A 31 -10.49 18.63 22.57
N ALA A 32 -11.75 19.05 22.49
CA ALA A 32 -12.60 18.80 21.33
C ALA A 32 -12.04 19.48 20.06
N LYS A 33 -11.53 20.71 20.18
CA LYS A 33 -10.92 21.44 19.06
C LYS A 33 -9.63 20.77 18.58
N ILE A 34 -8.79 20.28 19.50
CA ILE A 34 -7.59 19.51 19.16
C ILE A 34 -7.95 18.20 18.46
N GLN A 35 -8.97 17.47 18.94
CA GLN A 35 -9.45 16.25 18.32
C GLN A 35 -10.01 16.49 16.90
N GLN A 36 -10.72 17.59 16.70
CA GLN A 36 -11.19 18.00 15.38
C GLN A 36 -10.02 18.28 14.44
N GLN A 37 -9.00 18.96 14.92
CA GLN A 37 -7.80 19.29 14.14
C GLN A 37 -6.97 18.03 13.81
N GLN A 38 -6.87 17.10 14.77
CA GLN A 38 -6.26 15.79 14.53
C GLN A 38 -7.02 14.99 13.45
N ALA A 39 -8.35 14.91 13.54
CA ALA A 39 -9.16 14.22 12.55
C ALA A 39 -9.04 14.84 11.15
N GLU A 40 -8.91 16.17 11.04
CA GLU A 40 -8.68 16.85 9.78
C GLU A 40 -7.27 16.55 9.21
N ASN A 41 -6.24 16.57 10.06
CA ASN A 41 -4.89 16.19 9.67
C ASN A 41 -4.83 14.71 9.23
N ASP A 42 -5.45 13.81 9.99
CA ASP A 42 -5.53 12.38 9.67
C ASP A 42 -6.24 12.15 8.31
N ARG A 43 -7.25 12.95 8.03
CA ARG A 43 -7.95 12.93 6.73
C ARG A 43 -7.03 13.38 5.60
N GLN A 44 -6.29 14.46 5.80
CA GLN A 44 -5.35 14.98 4.81
C GLN A 44 -4.21 13.99 4.56
N ASP A 45 -3.63 13.42 5.61
CA ASP A 45 -2.61 12.38 5.53
C ASP A 45 -3.12 11.14 4.76
N ALA A 46 -4.38 10.76 4.97
CA ALA A 46 -5.00 9.65 4.25
C ALA A 46 -5.13 9.94 2.74
N TYR A 47 -5.50 11.17 2.37
CA TYR A 47 -5.55 11.58 0.96
C TYR A 47 -4.16 11.61 0.31
N GLU A 48 -3.16 12.12 1.01
CA GLU A 48 -1.79 12.16 0.53
C GLU A 48 -1.24 10.74 0.34
N LYS A 49 -1.45 9.84 1.31
CA LYS A 49 -1.09 8.42 1.20
C LYS A 49 -1.77 7.75 0.03
N LEU A 50 -3.07 7.98 -0.16
CA LEU A 50 -3.81 7.42 -1.29
C LEU A 50 -3.23 7.91 -2.63
N SER A 51 -2.93 9.19 -2.75
CA SER A 51 -2.30 9.77 -3.93
C SER A 51 -0.95 9.12 -4.25
N VAL A 52 -0.08 9.00 -3.25
CA VAL A 52 1.24 8.33 -3.37
C VAL A 52 1.09 6.86 -3.72
N ASP A 53 0.12 6.18 -3.11
CA ASP A 53 -0.14 4.76 -3.35
C ASP A 53 -0.61 4.49 -4.79
N ILE A 54 -1.48 5.34 -5.33
CA ILE A 54 -1.94 5.25 -6.72
C ILE A 54 -0.77 5.53 -7.68
N GLN A 55 0.01 6.59 -7.40
CA GLN A 55 1.19 6.93 -8.21
C GLN A 55 2.22 5.80 -8.23
N THR A 56 2.47 5.20 -7.06
CA THR A 56 3.38 4.06 -6.95
C THR A 56 2.87 2.83 -7.71
N ALA A 57 1.57 2.54 -7.60
CA ALA A 57 0.97 1.43 -8.34
C ALA A 57 1.04 1.64 -9.85
N TRP A 58 0.84 2.89 -10.32
CA TRP A 58 1.00 3.25 -11.73
C TRP A 58 2.44 3.09 -12.22
N ASN A 59 3.42 3.55 -11.45
CA ASN A 59 4.83 3.41 -11.80
C ASN A 59 5.24 1.93 -11.86
N ASN A 60 4.82 1.12 -10.89
CA ASN A 60 5.06 -0.32 -10.87
C ASN A 60 4.43 -1.03 -12.07
N LEU A 61 3.26 -0.60 -12.52
CA LEU A 61 2.59 -1.13 -13.71
C LEU A 61 3.39 -0.83 -14.98
N ASN A 62 3.86 0.41 -15.13
CA ASN A 62 4.68 0.83 -16.27
C ASN A 62 6.03 0.11 -16.30
N GLU A 63 6.65 -0.07 -15.14
CA GLU A 63 7.88 -0.85 -15.01
C GLU A 63 7.68 -2.31 -15.41
N ALA A 64 6.61 -2.95 -14.94
CA ALA A 64 6.29 -4.32 -15.32
C ALA A 64 6.01 -4.45 -16.81
N TYR A 65 5.41 -3.45 -17.45
CA TYR A 65 5.23 -3.43 -18.90
C TYR A 65 6.57 -3.33 -19.65
N ALA A 66 7.44 -2.41 -19.23
CA ALA A 66 8.78 -2.29 -19.81
C ALA A 66 9.60 -3.59 -19.66
N GLN A 67 9.43 -4.30 -18.54
CA GLN A 67 10.08 -5.58 -18.30
C GLN A 67 9.65 -6.66 -19.31
N ILE A 68 8.39 -6.66 -19.77
CA ILE A 68 7.92 -7.56 -20.83
C ILE A 68 8.65 -7.28 -22.14
N GLU A 69 8.83 -6.02 -22.51
CA GLU A 69 9.55 -5.66 -23.74
C GLU A 69 11.03 -6.10 -23.69
N ILE A 70 11.69 -5.91 -22.54
CA ILE A 70 13.05 -6.39 -22.32
C ILE A 70 13.13 -7.92 -22.41
N ALA A 71 12.20 -8.62 -21.75
CA ALA A 71 12.14 -10.08 -21.78
C ALA A 71 11.89 -10.63 -23.19
N ARG A 72 11.05 -9.96 -23.99
CA ARG A 72 10.83 -10.32 -25.42
C ARG A 72 12.10 -10.16 -26.25
N ALA A 73 12.81 -9.04 -26.08
CA ALA A 73 14.07 -8.80 -26.78
C ALA A 73 15.13 -9.85 -26.39
N SER A 74 15.21 -10.19 -25.10
CA SER A 74 16.11 -11.23 -24.59
C SER A 74 15.77 -12.60 -25.18
N LEU A 75 14.48 -12.97 -25.24
CA LEU A 75 14.04 -14.22 -25.85
C LEU A 75 14.39 -14.28 -27.34
N ALA A 76 14.13 -13.21 -28.10
CA ALA A 76 14.46 -13.15 -29.51
C ALA A 76 15.97 -13.33 -29.77
N SER A 77 16.81 -12.71 -28.93
CA SER A 77 18.27 -12.87 -29.00
C SER A 77 18.70 -14.31 -28.67
N ALA A 78 18.10 -14.90 -27.63
CA ALA A 78 18.41 -16.30 -27.25
C ALA A 78 17.95 -17.30 -28.30
N GLU A 79 16.82 -17.06 -28.96
CA GLU A 79 16.30 -17.89 -30.06
C GLU A 79 17.24 -17.87 -31.26
N GLU A 80 17.69 -16.68 -31.65
CA GLU A 80 18.65 -16.54 -32.75
C GLU A 80 20.01 -17.19 -32.42
N ASN A 81 20.50 -16.99 -31.18
CA ASN A 81 21.70 -17.68 -30.73
C ASN A 81 21.56 -19.20 -30.80
N LEU A 82 20.45 -19.75 -30.33
CA LEU A 82 20.18 -21.19 -30.41
C LEU A 82 20.10 -21.66 -31.88
N ARG A 83 19.49 -20.88 -32.74
CA ARG A 83 19.43 -21.18 -34.17
C ARG A 83 20.83 -21.25 -34.79
N MET A 84 21.70 -20.29 -34.47
CA MET A 84 23.09 -20.25 -34.98
C MET A 84 23.91 -21.41 -34.42
N GLN A 85 23.82 -21.70 -33.13
CA GLN A 85 24.56 -22.81 -32.51
C GLN A 85 24.15 -24.17 -33.07
N ARG A 86 22.89 -24.36 -33.42
CA ARG A 86 22.43 -25.58 -34.12
C ARG A 86 23.07 -25.74 -35.51
N ILE A 87 23.24 -24.64 -36.26
CA ILE A 87 23.89 -24.66 -37.59
C ILE A 87 25.38 -25.00 -37.44
N PHE A 88 26.08 -24.32 -36.50
CA PHE A 88 27.49 -24.56 -36.26
C PHE A 88 27.78 -25.95 -35.73
N HIS A 89 26.92 -26.49 -34.88
CA HIS A 89 27.06 -27.87 -34.41
C HIS A 89 26.91 -28.90 -35.56
N ARG A 90 25.93 -28.68 -36.43
CA ARG A 90 25.77 -29.52 -37.63
C ARG A 90 26.95 -29.44 -38.58
N ALA A 91 27.60 -28.30 -38.67
CA ALA A 91 28.83 -28.08 -39.44
C ALA A 91 30.10 -28.63 -38.75
N GLY A 92 29.97 -29.11 -37.49
CA GLY A 92 31.11 -29.61 -36.71
C GLY A 92 32.05 -28.52 -36.19
N THR A 93 31.63 -27.25 -36.18
CA THR A 93 32.43 -26.10 -35.81
C THR A 93 32.24 -25.63 -34.37
N THR A 94 31.27 -26.18 -33.63
CA THR A 94 31.00 -25.86 -32.21
C THR A 94 30.86 -27.15 -31.41
N THR A 95 31.06 -27.06 -30.10
CA THR A 95 30.95 -28.19 -29.17
C THR A 95 29.49 -28.46 -28.78
N LEU A 96 29.24 -29.68 -28.26
CA LEU A 96 27.94 -30.01 -27.68
C LEU A 96 27.61 -29.13 -26.46
N THR A 97 28.64 -28.75 -25.69
CA THR A 97 28.50 -27.85 -24.52
C THR A 97 27.93 -26.50 -24.96
N ASP A 98 28.49 -25.89 -26.01
CA ASP A 98 28.02 -24.59 -26.53
C ASP A 98 26.55 -24.68 -27.00
N LEU A 99 26.16 -25.80 -27.59
CA LEU A 99 24.76 -26.03 -28.00
C LEU A 99 23.83 -26.16 -26.75
N LEU A 100 24.26 -26.89 -25.73
CA LEU A 100 23.49 -27.06 -24.48
C LEU A 100 23.35 -25.75 -23.74
N ASP A 101 24.42 -24.90 -23.70
CA ASP A 101 24.37 -23.57 -23.11
C ASP A 101 23.37 -22.68 -23.85
N ALA A 102 23.32 -22.72 -25.16
CA ALA A 102 22.33 -22.01 -25.97
C ALA A 102 20.88 -22.48 -25.70
N VAL A 103 20.66 -23.80 -25.52
CA VAL A 103 19.35 -24.35 -25.13
C VAL A 103 18.95 -23.87 -23.75
N THR A 104 19.91 -23.86 -22.80
CA THR A 104 19.66 -23.37 -21.42
C THR A 104 19.29 -21.91 -21.43
N LEU A 105 20.05 -21.07 -22.16
CA LEU A 105 19.76 -19.63 -22.28
C LEU A 105 18.40 -19.37 -22.89
N PHE A 106 18.01 -20.11 -23.96
CA PHE A 106 16.68 -20.01 -24.56
C PHE A 106 15.58 -20.37 -23.54
N THR A 107 15.77 -21.46 -22.80
CA THR A 107 14.80 -21.88 -21.78
C THR A 107 14.65 -20.86 -20.67
N GLN A 108 15.78 -20.31 -20.16
CA GLN A 108 15.77 -19.26 -19.15
C GLN A 108 15.06 -17.99 -19.64
N SER A 109 15.35 -17.55 -20.87
CA SER A 109 14.70 -16.38 -21.46
C SER A 109 13.20 -16.60 -21.67
N SER A 110 12.79 -17.82 -22.03
CA SER A 110 11.36 -18.18 -22.17
C SER A 110 10.64 -18.14 -20.83
N CYS A 111 11.24 -18.71 -19.78
CA CYS A 111 10.70 -18.62 -18.42
C CYS A 111 10.64 -17.16 -17.94
N GLY A 112 11.69 -16.36 -18.19
CA GLY A 112 11.73 -14.94 -17.84
C GLY A 112 10.61 -14.13 -18.47
N LEU A 113 10.24 -14.42 -19.74
CA LEU A 113 9.09 -13.78 -20.38
C LEU A 113 7.76 -14.16 -19.70
N ILE A 114 7.58 -15.43 -19.34
CA ILE A 114 6.37 -15.89 -18.63
C ILE A 114 6.26 -15.20 -17.28
N ASP A 115 7.36 -15.11 -16.53
CA ASP A 115 7.41 -14.46 -15.23
C ASP A 115 7.11 -12.95 -15.34
N ALA A 116 7.65 -12.27 -16.37
CA ALA A 116 7.34 -10.87 -16.63
C ALA A 116 5.84 -10.67 -16.94
N CYS A 117 5.24 -11.54 -17.75
CA CYS A 117 3.81 -11.50 -18.05
C CYS A 117 2.95 -11.74 -16.79
N ALA A 118 3.32 -12.72 -15.95
CA ALA A 118 2.63 -13.00 -14.69
C ALA A 118 2.72 -11.81 -13.73
N THR A 119 3.90 -11.23 -13.60
CA THR A 119 4.13 -10.02 -12.77
C THR A 119 3.26 -8.86 -13.24
N TYR A 120 3.19 -8.62 -14.54
CA TYR A 120 2.34 -7.57 -15.11
C TYR A 120 0.86 -7.77 -14.76
N GLN A 121 0.34 -9.00 -14.83
CA GLN A 121 -1.05 -9.30 -14.44
C GLN A 121 -1.30 -9.04 -12.96
N ILE A 122 -0.34 -9.36 -12.11
CA ILE A 122 -0.40 -9.05 -10.66
C ILE A 122 -0.45 -7.53 -10.46
N ARG A 123 0.39 -6.74 -11.14
CA ARG A 123 0.40 -5.27 -11.02
C ARG A 123 -0.88 -4.63 -11.52
N ILE A 124 -1.52 -5.16 -12.57
CA ILE A 124 -2.85 -4.73 -13.00
C ILE A 124 -3.89 -4.95 -11.89
N ALA A 125 -3.90 -6.13 -11.26
CA ALA A 125 -4.82 -6.43 -10.18
C ALA A 125 -4.60 -5.52 -8.95
N GLU A 126 -3.34 -5.24 -8.61
CA GLU A 126 -2.97 -4.30 -7.53
C GLU A 126 -3.43 -2.87 -7.85
N TYR A 127 -3.21 -2.40 -9.06
CA TYR A 127 -3.65 -1.07 -9.48
C TYR A 127 -5.17 -0.93 -9.40
N ARG A 128 -5.93 -1.91 -9.91
CA ARG A 128 -7.39 -1.94 -9.85
C ARG A 128 -7.94 -1.98 -8.42
N ARG A 129 -7.19 -2.53 -7.48
CA ARG A 129 -7.61 -2.58 -6.07
C ARG A 129 -7.40 -1.25 -5.36
N LYS A 130 -6.47 -0.40 -5.86
CA LYS A 130 -6.15 0.90 -5.26
C LYS A 130 -6.91 2.08 -5.89
N THR A 131 -7.47 1.86 -7.06
CA THR A 131 -8.36 2.81 -7.75
C THR A 131 -9.82 2.46 -7.58
#